data_e8c4373499f790395ab717bc59da95c9
#
_entry.id   e8c4373499f790395ab717bc59da95c9
#
_cell.length_a   1.000
_cell.length_b   1.000
_cell.length_c   1.000
_cell.angle_alpha   90.00
_cell.angle_beta   90.00
_cell.angle_gamma   90.00
#
_symmetry.space_group_name_H-M   'P 1'
#
loop_
_entity.id
_entity.type
_entity.pdbx_description
1 polymer ?
#
loop_
_entity_poly.entity_id
_entity_poly.type
_entity_poly.pdbx_seq_one_letter_code
_entity_poly.pdbx_strand_id
1 'polypeptide(L)'
;MRRSYGRRMIAFLMAFIMALSVLFQSDIAVGGIAQVLAAQSQNVATASDAEKQSDVGDSVATLAADDAIDLNADGYYCYTTVTSGKTYSGKPWTLTSSELVVKKIGDTTNDTKLSSDYYTVEYSNNVNVGTATVTVRGNADMNCSGTLTCTFTIKAKSITSTALFYIDGKEKANQHKNCKNKIYTYQAGGVWPQIYVKTANTSSGYFLTEGTDYVVDYYNNDEESEVVEDPLGDGPRVVVSAAKNSNYKIGSDGEYYIYYGISAANLSDQEISLEGDTFVYTGKPIKPAVKILDKTNNKYLHSID
;
A
#
# COMPACT_ATOMS: atom_id res chain seq x y z
N MET A 1 30.34 4.03 16.38
CA MET A 1 29.24 4.61 17.23
C MET A 1 28.02 4.81 16.35
N ARG A 2 26.97 4.05 16.58
CA ARG A 2 25.70 4.21 15.82
C ARG A 2 24.99 5.46 16.34
N ARG A 3 24.96 6.54 15.57
CA ARG A 3 24.07 7.68 15.82
C ARG A 3 22.85 7.59 14.90
N SER A 4 21.75 7.21 15.49
CA SER A 4 20.42 7.25 14.88
C SER A 4 19.95 8.71 14.76
N TYR A 5 19.95 9.28 13.56
CA TYR A 5 19.41 10.61 13.25
C TYR A 5 17.90 10.59 12.90
N GLY A 6 17.22 9.45 13.05
CA GLY A 6 15.83 9.25 12.64
C GLY A 6 14.74 9.93 13.50
N ARG A 7 15.06 10.78 14.49
CA ARG A 7 14.04 11.24 15.47
C ARG A 7 13.61 12.71 15.38
N ARG A 8 14.08 13.51 14.44
CA ARG A 8 13.75 14.96 14.41
C ARG A 8 12.81 15.44 13.29
N MET A 9 12.39 14.62 12.33
CA MET A 9 11.43 15.02 11.29
C MET A 9 9.97 14.61 11.54
N ILE A 10 9.67 13.86 12.58
CA ILE A 10 8.30 13.36 12.86
C ILE A 10 7.41 14.43 13.53
N ALA A 11 7.98 15.51 14.08
CA ALA A 11 7.21 16.50 14.84
C ALA A 11 6.50 17.56 13.96
N PHE A 12 6.85 17.74 12.69
CA PHE A 12 6.26 18.76 11.82
C PHE A 12 5.11 18.27 10.92
N LEU A 13 4.93 16.95 10.77
CA LEU A 13 3.89 16.40 9.88
C LEU A 13 2.55 16.15 10.58
N MET A 14 2.51 16.10 11.91
CA MET A 14 1.25 15.87 12.64
C MET A 14 0.36 17.11 12.78
N ALA A 15 0.87 18.31 12.53
CA ALA A 15 0.07 19.54 12.61
C ALA A 15 -0.73 19.87 11.33
N PHE A 16 -0.45 19.20 10.20
CA PHE A 16 -1.12 19.48 8.93
C PHE A 16 -2.30 18.56 8.61
N ILE A 17 -2.46 17.44 9.32
CA ILE A 17 -3.55 16.46 9.08
C ILE A 17 -4.83 16.80 9.85
N MET A 18 -4.77 17.63 10.89
CA MET A 18 -5.97 18.04 11.64
C MET A 18 -6.76 19.22 11.04
N ALA A 19 -6.29 19.85 9.96
CA ALA A 19 -6.96 21.01 9.35
C ALA A 19 -7.81 20.66 8.11
N LEU A 20 -7.85 19.40 7.66
CA LEU A 20 -8.57 19.02 6.42
C LEU A 20 -9.86 18.22 6.67
N SER A 21 -10.27 18.02 7.90
CA SER A 21 -11.49 17.25 8.23
C SER A 21 -12.75 18.08 8.48
N VAL A 22 -12.73 19.40 8.21
CA VAL A 22 -13.86 20.32 8.51
C VAL A 22 -14.55 20.89 7.25
N LEU A 23 -14.16 20.51 6.03
CA LEU A 23 -14.68 21.13 4.80
C LEU A 23 -15.46 20.21 3.85
N PHE A 24 -16.09 19.14 4.34
CA PHE A 24 -17.08 18.38 3.56
C PHE A 24 -18.34 18.11 4.38
N GLN A 25 -19.05 19.17 4.73
CA GLN A 25 -20.46 19.14 5.06
C GLN A 25 -21.13 20.28 4.29
N SER A 26 -21.62 20.00 3.08
CA SER A 26 -22.75 20.74 2.51
C SER A 26 -23.42 19.92 1.40
N ASP A 27 -24.66 19.56 1.69
CA ASP A 27 -25.79 19.49 0.77
C ASP A 27 -25.65 18.72 -0.56
N ILE A 28 -26.07 17.44 -0.54
CA ILE A 28 -26.71 16.87 -1.69
C ILE A 28 -28.15 16.53 -1.31
N ALA A 29 -29.04 17.30 -1.93
CA ALA A 29 -30.48 17.22 -1.80
C ALA A 29 -31.02 15.81 -2.10
N VAL A 30 -31.84 15.32 -1.19
CA VAL A 30 -32.76 14.21 -1.42
C VAL A 30 -33.85 14.68 -2.39
N GLY A 31 -33.80 14.20 -3.61
CA GLY A 31 -34.80 14.49 -4.61
C GLY A 31 -34.62 13.65 -5.88
N GLY A 32 -35.25 12.50 -5.98
CA GLY A 32 -35.35 11.85 -7.26
C GLY A 32 -35.25 10.32 -7.33
N ILE A 33 -35.73 9.56 -6.39
CA ILE A 33 -36.00 8.11 -6.59
C ILE A 33 -37.32 7.71 -5.94
N ALA A 34 -38.38 8.38 -6.30
CA ALA A 34 -39.72 8.03 -5.88
C ALA A 34 -40.71 7.99 -7.06
N GLN A 35 -40.29 7.59 -8.25
CA GLN A 35 -41.18 7.47 -9.41
C GLN A 35 -40.87 6.31 -10.36
N VAL A 36 -40.52 5.12 -9.86
CA VAL A 36 -40.48 3.91 -10.73
C VAL A 36 -41.20 2.70 -10.09
N LEU A 37 -41.94 2.85 -9.00
CA LEU A 37 -42.67 1.74 -8.38
C LEU A 37 -44.20 1.86 -8.47
N ALA A 38 -44.74 2.44 -9.53
CA ALA A 38 -46.20 2.55 -9.72
C ALA A 38 -46.61 2.24 -11.16
N ALA A 39 -46.21 1.10 -11.72
CA ALA A 39 -46.73 0.64 -13.01
C ALA A 39 -46.57 -0.88 -13.19
N GLN A 40 -47.14 -1.69 -12.31
CA GLN A 40 -47.49 -3.09 -12.63
C GLN A 40 -48.42 -3.69 -11.56
N SER A 41 -49.62 -3.15 -11.49
CA SER A 41 -50.73 -3.86 -10.85
C SER A 41 -52.03 -3.43 -11.57
N GLN A 42 -52.32 -4.03 -12.67
CA GLN A 42 -53.69 -4.16 -13.21
C GLN A 42 -53.66 -5.15 -14.36
N ASN A 43 -54.02 -6.39 -14.06
CA ASN A 43 -54.85 -7.23 -14.94
C ASN A 43 -55.39 -8.40 -14.11
N VAL A 44 -56.50 -8.10 -13.44
CA VAL A 44 -57.43 -9.12 -12.99
C VAL A 44 -58.54 -9.17 -14.03
N ALA A 45 -58.64 -10.25 -14.76
CA ALA A 45 -59.81 -10.58 -15.55
C ALA A 45 -60.55 -11.71 -14.85
N THR A 46 -61.75 -11.38 -14.40
CA THR A 46 -62.80 -12.25 -13.94
C THR A 46 -63.30 -13.14 -15.04
N ALA A 47 -63.45 -14.41 -14.79
CA ALA A 47 -64.46 -15.26 -15.44
C ALA A 47 -64.97 -16.29 -14.43
N SER A 48 -66.24 -16.18 -14.19
CA SER A 48 -67.08 -17.06 -13.39
C SER A 48 -67.54 -18.29 -14.20
N ASP A 49 -67.88 -19.33 -13.43
CA ASP A 49 -68.93 -20.33 -13.63
C ASP A 49 -68.56 -21.73 -14.16
N ALA A 50 -69.01 -22.61 -13.31
CA ALA A 50 -69.68 -23.89 -13.53
C ALA A 50 -68.93 -25.18 -13.20
N GLU A 51 -69.36 -25.70 -12.03
CA GLU A 51 -69.59 -27.09 -11.67
C GLU A 51 -69.16 -28.20 -12.65
N LYS A 52 -68.30 -29.14 -12.17
CA LYS A 52 -68.73 -30.55 -12.07
C LYS A 52 -67.78 -31.35 -11.15
N GLN A 53 -68.38 -31.89 -10.11
CA GLN A 53 -67.85 -32.86 -9.21
C GLN A 53 -67.52 -34.18 -9.96
N SER A 54 -66.30 -34.67 -9.85
CA SER A 54 -65.98 -36.08 -9.95
C SER A 54 -64.80 -36.39 -9.07
N ASP A 55 -65.12 -37.20 -8.08
CA ASP A 55 -64.25 -37.86 -7.13
C ASP A 55 -63.23 -38.75 -7.84
N VAL A 56 -61.97 -38.30 -7.86
CA VAL A 56 -60.82 -39.17 -8.08
C VAL A 56 -59.78 -38.68 -7.09
N GLY A 57 -59.49 -39.55 -6.11
CA GLY A 57 -58.44 -39.28 -5.16
C GLY A 57 -57.07 -39.12 -5.85
N ASP A 58 -56.77 -37.89 -6.14
CA ASP A 58 -55.43 -37.49 -6.51
C ASP A 58 -54.74 -36.93 -5.26
N SER A 59 -53.85 -37.72 -4.70
CA SER A 59 -52.95 -37.29 -3.68
C SER A 59 -52.12 -36.17 -4.30
N VAL A 60 -52.57 -34.92 -4.10
CA VAL A 60 -51.68 -33.78 -4.28
C VAL A 60 -50.52 -34.02 -3.35
N ALA A 61 -49.43 -34.52 -3.89
CA ALA A 61 -48.13 -34.43 -3.22
C ALA A 61 -47.92 -32.93 -3.00
N THR A 62 -48.16 -32.48 -1.78
CA THR A 62 -47.63 -31.22 -1.28
C THR A 62 -46.12 -31.32 -1.51
N LEU A 63 -45.67 -30.55 -2.52
CA LEU A 63 -44.23 -30.30 -2.64
C LEU A 63 -43.78 -29.92 -1.23
N ALA A 64 -42.96 -30.77 -0.62
CA ALA A 64 -42.36 -30.48 0.65
C ALA A 64 -41.76 -29.08 0.53
N ALA A 65 -42.16 -28.18 1.41
CA ALA A 65 -41.51 -26.91 1.55
C ALA A 65 -40.02 -27.19 1.62
N ASP A 66 -39.26 -26.64 0.67
CA ASP A 66 -37.81 -26.77 0.61
C ASP A 66 -37.32 -26.58 2.06
N ASP A 67 -36.65 -27.60 2.61
CA ASP A 67 -36.23 -27.54 4.00
C ASP A 67 -35.42 -26.26 4.19
N ALA A 68 -35.84 -25.43 5.16
CA ALA A 68 -35.16 -24.18 5.44
C ALA A 68 -33.70 -24.45 5.76
N ILE A 69 -32.81 -23.74 5.07
CA ILE A 69 -31.36 -23.83 5.24
C ILE A 69 -30.95 -22.78 6.26
N ASP A 70 -30.34 -23.21 7.38
CA ASP A 70 -29.68 -22.32 8.33
C ASP A 70 -28.17 -22.54 8.28
N LEU A 71 -27.45 -21.55 7.74
CA LEU A 71 -25.99 -21.57 7.64
C LEU A 71 -25.29 -21.56 9.01
N ASN A 72 -25.98 -21.14 10.09
CA ASN A 72 -25.45 -21.21 11.46
C ASN A 72 -25.59 -22.61 12.07
N ALA A 73 -26.40 -23.51 11.46
CA ALA A 73 -26.57 -24.86 11.95
C ALA A 73 -25.29 -25.68 11.74
N ASP A 74 -25.09 -26.69 12.57
CA ASP A 74 -23.97 -27.60 12.49
C ASP A 74 -23.87 -28.23 11.10
N GLY A 75 -22.63 -28.32 10.62
CA GLY A 75 -22.32 -28.98 9.34
C GLY A 75 -22.20 -28.04 8.15
N TYR A 76 -22.60 -26.76 8.25
CA TYR A 76 -22.28 -25.80 7.18
C TYR A 76 -20.94 -25.10 7.44
N TYR A 77 -20.17 -24.92 6.38
CA TYR A 77 -18.87 -24.23 6.44
C TYR A 77 -18.50 -23.59 5.10
N CYS A 78 -17.64 -22.60 5.16
CA CYS A 78 -17.02 -22.02 3.96
C CYS A 78 -15.50 -21.99 4.08
N TYR A 79 -14.85 -22.04 2.94
CA TYR A 79 -13.40 -21.87 2.83
C TYR A 79 -13.03 -21.27 1.48
N THR A 80 -11.79 -20.77 1.38
CA THR A 80 -11.25 -20.27 0.12
C THR A 80 -10.18 -21.21 -0.42
N THR A 81 -10.15 -21.39 -1.74
CA THR A 81 -9.12 -22.19 -2.42
C THR A 81 -7.87 -21.37 -2.75
N VAL A 82 -7.84 -20.09 -2.36
CA VAL A 82 -6.73 -19.15 -2.61
C VAL A 82 -5.61 -19.38 -1.60
N THR A 83 -4.94 -20.54 -1.66
CA THR A 83 -3.89 -20.92 -0.70
C THR A 83 -2.63 -20.05 -0.80
N SER A 84 -2.29 -19.55 -1.99
CA SER A 84 -1.13 -18.68 -2.21
C SER A 84 -1.41 -17.20 -1.90
N GLY A 85 -2.67 -16.85 -1.62
CA GLY A 85 -3.10 -15.46 -1.43
C GLY A 85 -3.22 -14.67 -2.75
N LYS A 86 -3.80 -13.47 -2.67
CA LYS A 86 -3.87 -12.47 -3.75
C LYS A 86 -2.72 -11.47 -3.58
N THR A 87 -2.22 -10.89 -4.66
CA THR A 87 -1.23 -9.82 -4.58
C THR A 87 -1.94 -8.47 -4.58
N TYR A 88 -1.49 -7.53 -3.75
CA TYR A 88 -2.02 -6.16 -3.72
C TYR A 88 -2.12 -5.55 -5.13
N SER A 89 -3.29 -5.03 -5.46
CA SER A 89 -3.61 -4.46 -6.77
C SER A 89 -4.05 -2.99 -6.73
N GLY A 90 -4.26 -2.44 -5.53
CA GLY A 90 -4.86 -1.13 -5.30
C GLY A 90 -6.39 -1.10 -5.49
N LYS A 91 -6.99 -2.25 -5.78
CA LYS A 91 -8.46 -2.41 -5.96
C LYS A 91 -8.98 -3.51 -5.03
N PRO A 92 -10.28 -3.44 -4.66
CA PRO A 92 -10.89 -4.52 -3.88
C PRO A 92 -10.78 -5.87 -4.60
N TRP A 93 -10.36 -6.89 -3.87
CA TRP A 93 -10.40 -8.27 -4.34
C TRP A 93 -11.74 -8.91 -4.00
N THR A 94 -12.31 -9.58 -4.98
CA THR A 94 -13.44 -10.50 -4.82
C THR A 94 -13.01 -11.89 -5.25
N LEU A 95 -13.68 -12.92 -4.74
CA LEU A 95 -13.42 -14.31 -5.09
C LEU A 95 -14.38 -14.77 -6.19
N THR A 96 -13.88 -15.60 -7.09
CA THR A 96 -14.72 -16.30 -8.07
C THR A 96 -15.47 -17.46 -7.42
N SER A 97 -16.48 -18.00 -8.10
CA SER A 97 -17.23 -19.17 -7.64
C SER A 97 -16.39 -20.45 -7.47
N SER A 98 -15.21 -20.50 -8.07
CA SER A 98 -14.22 -21.57 -7.86
C SER A 98 -13.29 -21.31 -6.69
N GLU A 99 -13.14 -20.06 -6.27
CA GLU A 99 -12.25 -19.65 -5.18
C GLU A 99 -12.95 -19.59 -3.81
N LEU A 100 -14.27 -19.36 -3.78
CA LEU A 100 -15.09 -19.47 -2.58
C LEU A 100 -15.93 -20.75 -2.65
N VAL A 101 -15.82 -21.57 -1.63
CA VAL A 101 -16.58 -22.82 -1.51
C VAL A 101 -17.42 -22.79 -0.25
N VAL A 102 -18.72 -23.00 -0.40
CA VAL A 102 -19.67 -23.16 0.69
C VAL A 102 -20.20 -24.60 0.62
N LYS A 103 -20.15 -25.34 1.73
CA LYS A 103 -20.52 -26.75 1.77
C LYS A 103 -21.33 -27.09 3.01
N LYS A 104 -22.08 -28.19 2.89
CA LYS A 104 -22.66 -28.95 4.01
C LYS A 104 -21.91 -30.27 4.15
N ILE A 105 -21.52 -30.62 5.37
CA ILE A 105 -20.95 -31.92 5.69
C ILE A 105 -22.01 -32.99 5.38
N GLY A 106 -21.66 -33.93 4.53
CA GLY A 106 -22.55 -35.08 4.19
C GLY A 106 -22.48 -36.18 5.23
N ASP A 107 -23.56 -36.99 5.31
CA ASP A 107 -23.62 -38.17 6.19
C ASP A 107 -22.70 -39.30 5.72
N THR A 108 -22.19 -39.19 4.51
CA THR A 108 -21.23 -40.09 3.88
C THR A 108 -20.12 -39.29 3.24
N THR A 109 -19.01 -39.83 2.92
CA THR A 109 -17.72 -39.26 2.50
C THR A 109 -17.71 -38.06 1.50
N ASN A 110 -18.87 -37.56 1.08
CA ASN A 110 -18.98 -36.44 0.12
C ASN A 110 -19.78 -35.28 0.66
N ASP A 111 -19.09 -34.17 0.99
CA ASP A 111 -19.72 -32.89 1.32
C ASP A 111 -20.43 -32.30 0.11
N THR A 112 -21.65 -31.82 0.32
CA THR A 112 -22.45 -31.19 -0.75
C THR A 112 -22.12 -29.72 -0.87
N LYS A 113 -21.74 -29.27 -2.08
CA LYS A 113 -21.55 -27.85 -2.37
C LYS A 113 -22.91 -27.17 -2.47
N LEU A 114 -23.07 -26.06 -1.72
CA LEU A 114 -24.25 -25.21 -1.80
C LEU A 114 -24.18 -24.32 -3.04
N SER A 115 -25.31 -24.23 -3.80
CA SER A 115 -25.41 -23.31 -4.95
C SER A 115 -25.30 -21.85 -4.48
N SER A 116 -24.70 -21.00 -5.31
CA SER A 116 -24.60 -19.56 -5.08
C SER A 116 -25.95 -18.84 -4.99
N ASP A 117 -27.03 -19.44 -5.44
CA ASP A 117 -28.38 -18.88 -5.36
C ASP A 117 -28.88 -18.79 -3.90
N TYR A 118 -28.39 -19.66 -3.04
CA TYR A 118 -28.77 -19.73 -1.62
C TYR A 118 -28.07 -18.71 -0.72
N TYR A 119 -27.09 -17.92 -1.24
CA TYR A 119 -26.36 -16.98 -0.40
C TYR A 119 -25.87 -15.76 -1.18
N THR A 120 -25.62 -14.69 -0.45
CA THR A 120 -24.89 -13.50 -0.92
C THR A 120 -23.51 -13.43 -0.25
N VAL A 121 -22.58 -12.68 -0.85
CA VAL A 121 -21.19 -12.59 -0.37
C VAL A 121 -20.82 -11.12 -0.17
N GLU A 122 -20.32 -10.81 1.01
CA GLU A 122 -19.78 -9.52 1.38
C GLU A 122 -18.28 -9.65 1.70
N TYR A 123 -17.52 -8.59 1.46
CA TYR A 123 -16.09 -8.56 1.72
C TYR A 123 -15.71 -7.40 2.63
N SER A 124 -14.75 -7.65 3.53
CA SER A 124 -14.13 -6.59 4.31
C SER A 124 -12.60 -6.77 4.35
N ASN A 125 -11.88 -5.66 4.52
CA ASN A 125 -10.40 -5.63 4.51
C ASN A 125 -9.77 -6.22 3.22
N ASN A 126 -10.50 -6.18 2.10
CA ASN A 126 -10.15 -6.86 0.86
C ASN A 126 -9.37 -5.98 -0.15
N VAL A 127 -8.77 -4.87 0.30
CA VAL A 127 -7.95 -3.96 -0.53
C VAL A 127 -6.50 -4.05 -0.15
N ASN A 128 -6.17 -3.80 1.12
CA ASN A 128 -4.79 -3.69 1.60
C ASN A 128 -4.18 -5.04 1.99
N VAL A 129 -2.86 -5.06 2.09
CA VAL A 129 -2.10 -6.21 2.59
C VAL A 129 -2.61 -6.63 3.97
N GLY A 130 -2.80 -7.93 4.14
CA GLY A 130 -3.32 -8.50 5.37
C GLY A 130 -4.32 -9.62 5.12
N THR A 131 -5.20 -9.84 6.08
CA THR A 131 -6.27 -10.84 6.02
C THR A 131 -7.58 -10.19 5.63
N ALA A 132 -8.10 -10.55 4.47
CA ALA A 132 -9.45 -10.18 4.04
C ALA A 132 -10.47 -11.17 4.57
N THR A 133 -11.63 -10.66 4.97
CA THR A 133 -12.75 -11.47 5.47
C THR A 133 -13.83 -11.57 4.38
N VAL A 134 -14.34 -12.76 4.21
CA VAL A 134 -15.49 -13.09 3.36
C VAL A 134 -16.64 -13.46 4.27
N THR A 135 -17.75 -12.76 4.15
CA THR A 135 -18.98 -13.03 4.87
C THR A 135 -20.02 -13.57 3.89
N VAL A 136 -20.44 -14.80 4.09
CA VAL A 136 -21.50 -15.47 3.34
C VAL A 136 -22.78 -15.32 4.13
N ARG A 137 -23.82 -14.72 3.55
CA ARG A 137 -25.15 -14.57 4.18
C ARG A 137 -26.20 -15.36 3.43
N GLY A 138 -27.02 -16.10 4.14
CA GLY A 138 -28.17 -16.81 3.58
C GLY A 138 -29.09 -15.87 2.82
N ASN A 139 -29.60 -16.34 1.68
CA ASN A 139 -30.58 -15.64 0.85
C ASN A 139 -32.00 -16.03 1.30
N ALA A 140 -32.71 -15.08 1.91
CA ALA A 140 -34.05 -15.31 2.44
C ALA A 140 -35.06 -15.69 1.35
N ASP A 141 -34.88 -15.21 0.11
CA ASP A 141 -35.76 -15.56 -1.03
C ASP A 141 -35.65 -17.04 -1.40
N MET A 142 -34.54 -17.68 -1.02
CA MET A 142 -34.27 -19.11 -1.22
C MET A 142 -34.45 -19.91 0.09
N ASN A 143 -35.21 -19.39 1.03
CA ASN A 143 -35.43 -20.00 2.36
C ASN A 143 -34.12 -20.37 3.07
N CYS A 144 -33.07 -19.57 2.87
CA CYS A 144 -31.75 -19.72 3.48
C CYS A 144 -31.44 -18.57 4.41
N SER A 145 -31.04 -18.88 5.63
CA SER A 145 -30.70 -17.91 6.69
C SER A 145 -29.30 -18.14 7.23
N GLY A 146 -28.85 -17.29 8.15
CA GLY A 146 -27.59 -17.44 8.86
C GLY A 146 -26.39 -16.85 8.13
N THR A 147 -25.20 -17.05 8.71
CA THR A 147 -23.97 -16.41 8.25
C THR A 147 -22.76 -17.31 8.48
N LEU A 148 -21.89 -17.44 7.47
CA LEU A 148 -20.57 -18.07 7.59
C LEU A 148 -19.48 -17.05 7.29
N THR A 149 -18.28 -17.26 7.86
CA THR A 149 -17.12 -16.43 7.57
C THR A 149 -15.91 -17.28 7.21
N CYS A 150 -15.16 -16.86 6.20
CA CYS A 150 -13.85 -17.38 5.88
C CYS A 150 -12.91 -16.24 5.47
N THR A 151 -11.64 -16.53 5.25
CA THR A 151 -10.64 -15.51 5.01
C THR A 151 -9.69 -15.88 3.88
N PHE A 152 -9.08 -14.86 3.27
CA PHE A 152 -7.94 -15.04 2.38
C PHE A 152 -6.88 -13.96 2.63
N THR A 153 -5.64 -14.24 2.24
CA THR A 153 -4.52 -13.31 2.43
C THR A 153 -4.32 -12.42 1.21
N ILE A 154 -4.04 -11.14 1.44
CA ILE A 154 -3.51 -10.21 0.43
C ILE A 154 -2.05 -9.96 0.74
N LYS A 155 -1.17 -10.32 -0.20
CA LYS A 155 0.28 -10.18 -0.10
C LYS A 155 0.76 -8.87 -0.70
N ALA A 156 1.87 -8.35 -0.19
CA ALA A 156 2.51 -7.15 -0.71
C ALA A 156 2.93 -7.33 -2.18
N LYS A 157 2.81 -6.24 -2.96
CA LYS A 157 3.32 -6.19 -4.32
C LYS A 157 4.82 -5.93 -4.29
N SER A 158 5.61 -6.80 -4.91
CA SER A 158 7.07 -6.67 -4.95
C SER A 158 7.54 -5.62 -5.96
N ILE A 159 8.48 -4.77 -5.54
CA ILE A 159 9.20 -3.76 -6.32
C ILE A 159 10.68 -4.14 -6.30
N THR A 160 11.14 -4.84 -7.33
CA THR A 160 12.50 -5.42 -7.37
C THR A 160 13.35 -4.94 -8.55
N SER A 161 12.75 -4.36 -9.59
CA SER A 161 13.48 -3.95 -10.79
C SER A 161 14.20 -2.63 -10.59
N THR A 162 15.50 -2.56 -10.91
CA THR A 162 16.32 -1.33 -10.91
C THR A 162 15.70 -0.19 -11.71
N ALA A 163 14.95 -0.52 -12.78
CA ALA A 163 14.28 0.46 -13.62
C ALA A 163 13.09 1.16 -12.96
N LEU A 164 12.72 0.76 -11.74
CA LEU A 164 11.62 1.37 -10.97
C LEU A 164 12.11 2.41 -9.96
N PHE A 165 13.41 2.55 -9.77
CA PHE A 165 14.02 3.52 -8.87
C PHE A 165 14.59 4.69 -9.67
N TYR A 166 14.40 5.90 -9.16
CA TYR A 166 14.82 7.16 -9.77
C TYR A 166 15.56 7.99 -8.73
N ILE A 167 16.62 8.67 -9.16
CA ILE A 167 17.45 9.52 -8.32
C ILE A 167 17.41 10.96 -8.82
N ASP A 168 17.14 11.93 -7.94
CA ASP A 168 17.06 13.38 -8.21
C ASP A 168 16.07 13.81 -9.31
N GLY A 169 15.01 13.03 -9.50
CA GLY A 169 13.96 13.38 -10.44
C GLY A 169 13.22 12.18 -10.98
N LYS A 170 11.99 12.40 -11.43
CA LYS A 170 11.08 11.36 -11.93
C LYS A 170 11.24 11.09 -13.44
N GLU A 171 12.18 11.73 -14.09
CA GLU A 171 12.43 11.59 -15.51
C GLU A 171 13.12 10.26 -15.85
N LYS A 172 12.89 9.78 -17.06
CA LYS A 172 13.48 8.51 -17.50
C LYS A 172 15.02 8.52 -17.47
N ALA A 173 15.64 9.68 -17.71
CA ALA A 173 17.09 9.85 -17.61
C ALA A 173 17.63 9.59 -16.19
N ASN A 174 16.79 9.79 -15.19
CA ASN A 174 17.10 9.63 -13.76
C ASN A 174 16.75 8.25 -13.21
N GLN A 175 16.36 7.29 -14.06
CA GLN A 175 16.20 5.90 -13.60
C GLN A 175 17.53 5.35 -13.11
N HIS A 176 17.55 4.69 -11.96
CA HIS A 176 18.77 4.19 -11.30
C HIS A 176 19.65 3.35 -12.25
N LYS A 177 19.06 2.51 -13.12
CA LYS A 177 19.81 1.74 -14.11
C LYS A 177 20.66 2.59 -15.06
N ASN A 178 20.32 3.86 -15.25
CA ASN A 178 21.03 4.84 -16.10
C ASN A 178 21.92 5.79 -15.27
N CYS A 179 21.76 5.82 -13.95
CA CYS A 179 22.44 6.72 -13.02
C CYS A 179 23.34 5.99 -12.01
N LYS A 180 23.67 4.73 -12.26
CA LYS A 180 24.46 3.91 -11.32
C LYS A 180 25.84 4.47 -10.98
N ASN A 181 26.43 5.26 -11.85
CA ASN A 181 27.76 5.88 -11.67
C ASN A 181 27.64 7.38 -11.36
N LYS A 182 26.58 7.81 -10.67
CA LYS A 182 26.41 9.21 -10.32
C LYS A 182 27.35 9.60 -9.20
N ILE A 183 28.11 10.68 -9.45
CA ILE A 183 29.04 11.28 -8.48
C ILE A 183 28.54 12.68 -8.17
N TYR A 184 28.44 12.98 -6.89
CA TYR A 184 28.11 14.31 -6.36
C TYR A 184 29.36 15.00 -5.86
N THR A 185 29.37 16.32 -5.86
CA THR A 185 30.39 17.08 -5.18
C THR A 185 30.08 17.07 -3.66
N TYR A 186 31.12 16.91 -2.84
CA TYR A 186 31.00 16.97 -1.40
C TYR A 186 30.31 18.26 -0.93
N GLN A 187 29.44 18.13 0.02
CA GLN A 187 28.71 19.24 0.65
C GLN A 187 28.78 19.10 2.18
N ALA A 188 29.01 20.21 2.87
CA ALA A 188 28.99 20.21 4.31
C ALA A 188 27.61 19.79 4.87
N GLY A 189 27.60 18.72 5.68
CA GLY A 189 26.38 18.13 6.22
C GLY A 189 25.76 17.04 5.37
N GLY A 190 26.51 16.57 4.35
CA GLY A 190 26.17 15.38 3.59
C GLY A 190 25.42 15.63 2.28
N VAL A 191 25.48 14.65 1.42
CA VAL A 191 24.77 14.58 0.14
C VAL A 191 23.51 13.74 0.32
N TRP A 192 22.36 14.28 -0.06
CA TRP A 192 21.04 13.70 0.17
C TRP A 192 20.27 13.57 -1.13
N PRO A 193 20.61 12.61 -2.02
CA PRO A 193 19.89 12.40 -3.26
C PRO A 193 18.42 12.06 -3.01
N GLN A 194 17.52 12.68 -3.77
CA GLN A 194 16.09 12.36 -3.69
C GLN A 194 15.79 11.06 -4.42
N ILE A 195 15.10 10.15 -3.77
CA ILE A 195 14.74 8.85 -4.34
C ILE A 195 13.24 8.79 -4.61
N TYR A 196 12.89 8.29 -5.79
CA TYR A 196 11.50 8.03 -6.17
C TYR A 196 11.36 6.59 -6.62
N VAL A 197 10.28 5.95 -6.18
CA VAL A 197 9.99 4.55 -6.51
C VAL A 197 8.72 4.47 -7.33
N LYS A 198 8.73 3.70 -8.43
CA LYS A 198 7.58 3.52 -9.33
C LYS A 198 7.05 2.09 -9.25
N THR A 199 5.74 1.92 -9.39
CA THR A 199 5.09 0.59 -9.28
C THR A 199 5.28 -0.30 -10.49
N ALA A 200 5.53 0.28 -11.66
CA ALA A 200 5.79 -0.44 -12.91
C ALA A 200 6.49 0.48 -13.92
N ASN A 201 7.30 -0.09 -14.83
CA ASN A 201 7.97 0.64 -15.91
C ASN A 201 7.08 0.75 -17.16
N THR A 202 5.81 1.07 -16.95
CA THR A 202 4.79 1.23 -17.99
C THR A 202 4.05 2.56 -17.80
N SER A 203 3.25 2.96 -18.77
CA SER A 203 2.39 4.15 -18.67
C SER A 203 1.36 4.06 -17.51
N SER A 204 0.95 2.85 -17.15
CA SER A 204 0.05 2.60 -16.01
C SER A 204 0.76 2.60 -14.66
N GLY A 205 2.11 2.61 -14.63
CA GLY A 205 2.88 2.72 -13.39
C GLY A 205 2.79 4.13 -12.82
N TYR A 206 2.66 4.24 -11.50
CA TYR A 206 2.65 5.49 -10.75
C TYR A 206 3.77 5.51 -9.71
N PHE A 207 4.12 6.70 -9.24
CA PHE A 207 5.12 6.86 -8.19
C PHE A 207 4.51 6.61 -6.82
N LEU A 208 5.23 5.89 -6.00
CA LEU A 208 4.93 5.66 -4.59
C LEU A 208 5.21 6.92 -3.77
N THR A 209 4.62 6.97 -2.57
CA THR A 209 4.77 8.08 -1.63
C THR A 209 5.77 7.70 -0.54
N GLU A 210 6.85 8.48 -0.42
CA GLU A 210 7.81 8.35 0.68
C GLU A 210 7.13 8.61 2.03
N GLY A 211 7.53 7.85 3.06
CA GLY A 211 6.91 7.87 4.38
C GLY A 211 5.62 7.06 4.51
N THR A 212 4.95 6.73 3.40
CA THR A 212 3.72 5.92 3.38
C THR A 212 3.93 4.56 2.74
N ASP A 213 4.52 4.54 1.55
CA ASP A 213 4.74 3.31 0.79
C ASP A 213 6.16 2.79 0.96
N TYR A 214 7.15 3.69 1.04
CA TYR A 214 8.56 3.37 1.26
C TYR A 214 9.21 4.42 2.16
N VAL A 215 10.39 4.09 2.69
CA VAL A 215 11.27 4.99 3.43
C VAL A 215 12.68 4.88 2.87
N VAL A 216 13.50 5.91 3.10
CA VAL A 216 14.90 5.97 2.70
C VAL A 216 15.80 6.22 3.89
N ASP A 217 16.91 5.51 3.96
CA ASP A 217 17.97 5.71 4.92
C ASP A 217 19.28 5.97 4.18
N TYR A 218 20.08 6.91 4.66
CA TYR A 218 21.35 7.31 4.06
C TYR A 218 22.51 6.81 4.92
N TYR A 219 23.55 6.32 4.25
CA TYR A 219 24.76 5.83 4.88
C TYR A 219 25.99 6.42 4.19
N ASN A 220 26.96 6.86 4.99
CA ASN A 220 28.24 7.40 4.54
C ASN A 220 28.07 8.55 3.51
N ASN A 221 27.00 9.32 3.66
CA ASN A 221 26.61 10.39 2.75
C ASN A 221 27.32 11.72 3.04
N ASP A 222 28.15 11.77 4.08
CA ASP A 222 28.99 12.88 4.52
C ASP A 222 30.50 12.56 4.39
N GLU A 223 30.85 11.42 3.84
CA GLU A 223 32.22 10.99 3.61
C GLU A 223 32.59 11.11 2.13
N GLU A 224 33.83 11.57 1.86
CA GLU A 224 34.36 11.57 0.51
C GLU A 224 34.65 10.13 0.07
N SER A 225 34.02 9.70 -1.02
CA SER A 225 34.30 8.42 -1.66
C SER A 225 33.86 8.45 -3.12
N GLU A 226 34.80 8.27 -4.04
CA GLU A 226 34.50 8.13 -5.47
C GLU A 226 34.04 6.73 -5.86
N VAL A 227 34.01 5.80 -4.91
CA VAL A 227 33.59 4.43 -5.13
C VAL A 227 32.06 4.37 -5.15
N VAL A 228 31.51 4.17 -6.33
CA VAL A 228 30.05 4.12 -6.57
C VAL A 228 29.45 2.77 -6.19
N GLU A 229 30.16 1.68 -6.39
CA GLU A 229 29.74 0.33 -5.97
C GLU A 229 30.86 -0.26 -5.11
N ASP A 230 30.68 -0.24 -3.81
CA ASP A 230 31.58 -0.89 -2.88
C ASP A 230 31.05 -2.29 -2.55
N PRO A 231 31.75 -3.36 -2.95
CA PRO A 231 31.37 -4.73 -2.61
C PRO A 231 31.39 -5.03 -1.11
N LEU A 232 32.11 -4.20 -0.33
CA LEU A 232 32.13 -4.30 1.15
C LEU A 232 31.02 -3.49 1.81
N GLY A 233 30.29 -2.66 1.05
CA GLY A 233 29.16 -1.89 1.55
C GLY A 233 29.52 -0.63 2.34
N ASP A 234 30.76 -0.14 2.23
CA ASP A 234 31.25 1.01 3.00
C ASP A 234 31.09 2.37 2.25
N GLY A 235 30.76 2.35 0.96
CA GLY A 235 30.56 3.55 0.15
C GLY A 235 29.26 4.30 0.46
N PRO A 236 29.13 5.56 -0.04
CA PRO A 236 27.90 6.33 0.04
C PRO A 236 26.73 5.59 -0.61
N ARG A 237 25.64 5.45 0.12
CA ARG A 237 24.45 4.72 -0.38
C ARG A 237 23.16 5.18 0.25
N VAL A 238 22.11 4.97 -0.49
CA VAL A 238 20.73 5.04 -0.02
C VAL A 238 20.17 3.62 0.10
N VAL A 239 19.56 3.32 1.22
CA VAL A 239 18.79 2.09 1.42
C VAL A 239 17.32 2.43 1.36
N VAL A 240 16.60 1.81 0.43
CA VAL A 240 15.16 1.98 0.26
C VAL A 240 14.47 0.75 0.81
N SER A 241 13.57 0.92 1.75
CA SER A 241 12.78 -0.15 2.34
C SER A 241 11.29 0.18 2.35
N ALA A 242 10.44 -0.82 2.60
CA ALA A 242 9.01 -0.59 2.70
C ALA A 242 8.69 0.18 3.99
N ALA A 243 7.79 1.16 3.91
CA ALA A 243 7.27 1.82 5.10
C ALA A 243 6.47 0.83 5.96
N LYS A 244 6.30 1.14 7.23
CA LYS A 244 5.48 0.32 8.14
C LYS A 244 4.05 0.23 7.60
N ASN A 245 3.51 -0.97 7.51
CA ASN A 245 2.17 -1.27 6.97
C ASN A 245 2.01 -0.94 5.46
N SER A 246 3.12 -0.86 4.72
CA SER A 246 3.08 -0.65 3.28
C SER A 246 2.40 -1.83 2.55
N ASN A 247 1.74 -1.51 1.45
CA ASN A 247 1.22 -2.49 0.51
C ASN A 247 2.28 -3.04 -0.48
N TYR A 248 3.54 -2.64 -0.29
CA TYR A 248 4.65 -2.99 -1.15
C TYR A 248 5.77 -3.69 -0.38
N LYS A 249 6.49 -4.55 -1.07
CA LYS A 249 7.77 -5.10 -0.63
C LYS A 249 8.86 -4.53 -1.54
N ILE A 250 9.85 -3.86 -0.97
CA ILE A 250 10.97 -3.27 -1.70
C ILE A 250 12.14 -4.26 -1.73
N GLY A 251 12.75 -4.43 -2.91
CA GLY A 251 13.85 -5.39 -3.08
C GLY A 251 13.43 -6.87 -2.91
N SER A 252 14.36 -7.78 -3.09
CA SER A 252 14.16 -9.23 -2.88
C SER A 252 14.10 -9.55 -1.38
N ASP A 253 14.97 -8.93 -0.59
CA ASP A 253 15.18 -9.22 0.82
C ASP A 253 14.51 -8.21 1.77
N GLY A 254 13.76 -7.25 1.22
CA GLY A 254 13.07 -6.20 1.97
C GLY A 254 13.73 -4.84 1.81
N GLU A 255 14.90 -4.77 1.20
CA GLU A 255 15.69 -3.56 0.98
C GLU A 255 16.20 -3.49 -0.46
N TYR A 256 16.40 -2.25 -0.94
CA TYR A 256 17.03 -1.98 -2.22
C TYR A 256 18.12 -0.93 -2.03
N TYR A 257 19.34 -1.23 -2.47
CA TYR A 257 20.52 -0.39 -2.28
C TYR A 257 20.81 0.42 -3.55
N ILE A 258 21.03 1.72 -3.39
CA ILE A 258 21.45 2.63 -4.45
C ILE A 258 22.77 3.26 -4.01
N TYR A 259 23.86 2.89 -4.68
CA TYR A 259 25.18 3.43 -4.43
C TYR A 259 25.42 4.66 -5.30
N TYR A 260 26.20 5.61 -4.78
CA TYR A 260 26.66 6.81 -5.48
C TYR A 260 28.04 7.22 -4.98
N GLY A 261 28.72 8.11 -5.71
CA GLY A 261 30.01 8.64 -5.30
C GLY A 261 29.88 10.05 -4.73
N ILE A 262 30.84 10.44 -3.92
CA ILE A 262 31.05 11.81 -3.44
C ILE A 262 32.49 12.19 -3.74
N SER A 263 32.72 13.17 -4.65
CA SER A 263 34.02 13.71 -4.95
C SER A 263 34.35 14.93 -4.11
N ALA A 264 35.61 15.23 -3.92
CA ALA A 264 36.07 16.42 -3.23
C ALA A 264 35.44 17.71 -3.77
N ALA A 265 35.12 18.63 -2.89
CA ALA A 265 34.73 19.99 -3.26
C ALA A 265 35.98 20.83 -3.58
N ASN A 266 35.88 21.72 -4.58
CA ASN A 266 36.96 22.64 -4.87
C ASN A 266 36.96 23.80 -3.87
N LEU A 267 38.05 23.98 -3.13
CA LEU A 267 38.19 25.07 -2.16
C LEU A 267 38.12 26.45 -2.79
N SER A 268 38.47 26.62 -4.07
CA SER A 268 38.35 27.91 -4.74
C SER A 268 36.89 28.40 -4.86
N ASP A 269 35.95 27.51 -4.76
CA ASP A 269 34.51 27.81 -4.84
C ASP A 269 33.88 28.13 -3.48
N GLN A 270 34.68 28.01 -2.41
CA GLN A 270 34.26 28.22 -1.03
C GLN A 270 34.67 29.59 -0.51
N GLU A 271 34.06 30.03 0.58
CA GLU A 271 34.46 31.25 1.28
C GLU A 271 35.37 30.89 2.45
N ILE A 272 36.59 31.43 2.40
CA ILE A 272 37.59 31.17 3.45
C ILE A 272 37.76 32.44 4.27
N SER A 273 37.60 32.33 5.59
CA SER A 273 37.75 33.44 6.55
C SER A 273 38.56 32.96 7.76
N LEU A 274 39.07 33.90 8.50
CA LEU A 274 39.70 33.66 9.80
C LEU A 274 38.68 33.86 10.93
N GLU A 275 38.84 33.13 12.01
CA GLU A 275 38.11 33.38 13.25
C GLU A 275 38.68 34.61 13.97
N GLY A 276 38.02 35.77 13.75
CA GLY A 276 38.41 37.07 14.27
C GLY A 276 39.16 37.92 13.26
N ASP A 277 38.90 39.23 13.28
CA ASP A 277 39.50 40.20 12.38
C ASP A 277 40.71 40.93 12.93
N THR A 278 40.93 40.88 14.25
CA THR A 278 41.98 41.53 14.95
C THR A 278 42.54 40.64 16.05
N PHE A 279 43.87 40.64 16.17
CA PHE A 279 44.58 39.82 17.19
C PHE A 279 45.50 40.70 17.96
N VAL A 280 45.52 40.51 19.30
CA VAL A 280 46.43 41.24 20.20
C VAL A 280 47.80 40.57 20.15
N TYR A 281 48.83 41.33 19.92
CA TYR A 281 50.21 40.87 19.94
C TYR A 281 50.57 40.34 21.33
N THR A 282 50.97 39.08 21.40
CA THR A 282 51.31 38.35 22.65
C THR A 282 52.80 37.99 22.80
N GLY A 283 53.64 38.41 21.85
CA GLY A 283 55.05 38.00 21.79
C GLY A 283 55.24 36.55 21.28
N LYS A 284 54.16 35.86 20.88
CA LYS A 284 54.17 34.51 20.33
C LYS A 284 53.47 34.45 18.98
N PRO A 285 53.75 33.48 18.11
CA PRO A 285 53.01 33.29 16.90
C PRO A 285 51.50 33.10 17.16
N ILE A 286 50.68 33.87 16.48
CA ILE A 286 49.20 33.77 16.51
C ILE A 286 48.79 32.80 15.41
N LYS A 287 47.96 31.82 15.73
CA LYS A 287 47.40 30.83 14.80
C LYS A 287 45.88 30.92 14.87
N PRO A 288 45.27 31.85 14.11
CA PRO A 288 43.80 31.94 14.07
C PRO A 288 43.20 30.69 13.43
N ALA A 289 42.03 30.29 13.89
CA ALA A 289 41.29 29.20 13.25
C ALA A 289 40.78 29.68 11.89
N VAL A 290 40.88 28.80 10.90
CA VAL A 290 40.35 29.03 9.56
C VAL A 290 38.91 28.50 9.50
N LYS A 291 37.97 29.32 9.00
CA LYS A 291 36.60 28.93 8.73
C LYS A 291 36.40 28.83 7.20
N ILE A 292 35.86 27.73 6.74
CA ILE A 292 35.54 27.50 5.35
C ILE A 292 34.04 27.32 5.24
N LEU A 293 33.38 28.28 4.59
CA LEU A 293 31.94 28.24 4.36
C LEU A 293 31.68 27.60 2.98
N ASP A 294 30.97 26.51 2.98
CA ASP A 294 30.41 25.93 1.75
C ASP A 294 29.27 26.81 1.26
N LYS A 295 29.51 27.53 0.15
CA LYS A 295 28.53 28.45 -0.47
C LYS A 295 27.31 27.74 -1.01
N THR A 296 27.40 26.43 -1.32
CA THR A 296 26.32 25.68 -1.93
C THR A 296 25.17 25.48 -0.95
N ASN A 297 25.50 25.22 0.31
CA ASN A 297 24.48 24.93 1.34
C ASN A 297 24.56 25.85 2.56
N ASN A 298 25.43 26.86 2.52
CA ASN A 298 25.63 27.85 3.58
C ASN A 298 25.96 27.23 4.95
N LYS A 299 26.80 26.20 4.95
CA LYS A 299 27.31 25.53 6.15
C LYS A 299 28.83 25.55 6.20
N TYR A 300 29.38 25.58 7.39
CA TYR A 300 30.83 25.48 7.57
C TYR A 300 31.30 24.03 7.41
N LEU A 301 32.39 23.85 6.66
CA LEU A 301 33.13 22.61 6.63
C LEU A 301 33.79 22.42 8.00
N HIS A 302 33.70 21.20 8.54
CA HIS A 302 34.45 20.88 9.77
C HIS A 302 35.92 20.68 9.44
N SER A 303 36.81 21.27 10.27
CA SER A 303 38.23 20.88 10.22
C SER A 303 38.31 19.41 10.64
N ILE A 304 38.93 18.60 9.79
CA ILE A 304 39.40 17.28 10.20
C ILE A 304 40.72 17.56 10.93
N ASP A 305 40.75 17.35 12.24
CA ASP A 305 41.95 17.40 13.07
C ASP A 305 42.91 16.27 12.72
#